data_5b7f2415e2761d312996b007ff3c0cc9
#
_entry.id   5b7f2415e2761d312996b007ff3c0cc9
#
_cell.length_a   1.000
_cell.length_b   1.000
_cell.length_c   1.000
_cell.angle_alpha   90.00
_cell.angle_beta   90.00
_cell.angle_gamma   90.00
#
_symmetry.space_group_name_H-M   'P 1'
#
loop_
_entity.id
_entity.type
_entity.pdbx_description
1 polymer ?
#
loop_
_entity_poly.entity_id
_entity_poly.type
_entity_poly.pdbx_seq_one_letter_code
_entity_poly.pdbx_strand_id
1 'polypeptide(L)'
;KHGVLTIRCREKVHFFRGFMKALEYLETHGADSEFELRESACFQSSGAMLDCSRNGVLKVGKIKEYIRRMASLGMNLMMLYTEETYEVPEYPYFGAFRGRYTREELKSCDDYAELFGIEIVPCIQTLAHLHTALRWKTMQGLTDTPDILLAGDDEVYRLIDAMISSVSSAFRSRRVHLGMDEAHELGLG
;
A
#
# COMPACT_ATOMS: atom_id res chain seq x y z
N LYS A 1 4.59 0.32 -44.69
CA LYS A 1 5.59 -0.41 -43.88
C LYS A 1 5.00 -0.56 -42.49
N HIS A 2 5.00 -1.75 -41.90
CA HIS A 2 4.61 -1.96 -40.51
C HIS A 2 5.86 -1.73 -39.64
N GLY A 3 5.86 -0.69 -38.82
CA GLY A 3 6.92 -0.43 -37.87
C GLY A 3 6.93 -1.48 -36.75
N VAL A 4 8.10 -1.76 -36.18
CA VAL A 4 8.26 -2.67 -35.03
C VAL A 4 8.79 -1.85 -33.86
N LEU A 5 8.07 -1.89 -32.73
CA LEU A 5 8.54 -1.33 -31.46
C LEU A 5 9.19 -2.46 -30.64
N THR A 6 10.44 -2.28 -30.28
CA THR A 6 11.17 -3.20 -29.38
C THR A 6 11.47 -2.52 -28.06
N ILE A 7 11.00 -3.12 -26.96
CA ILE A 7 11.29 -2.64 -25.60
C ILE A 7 12.17 -3.68 -24.89
N ARG A 8 13.36 -3.25 -24.46
CA ARG A 8 14.27 -4.06 -23.65
C ARG A 8 14.25 -3.53 -22.22
N CYS A 9 13.93 -4.36 -21.26
CA CYS A 9 13.83 -3.97 -19.86
C CYS A 9 14.35 -5.09 -18.94
N ARG A 10 14.70 -4.73 -17.69
CA ARG A 10 15.15 -5.68 -16.66
C ARG A 10 14.00 -6.14 -15.77
N GLU A 11 13.04 -5.26 -15.49
CA GLU A 11 11.92 -5.51 -14.60
C GLU A 11 10.59 -5.23 -15.32
N LYS A 12 9.51 -5.88 -14.88
CA LYS A 12 8.17 -5.73 -15.47
C LYS A 12 7.73 -4.26 -15.57
N VAL A 13 7.91 -3.49 -14.50
CA VAL A 13 7.49 -2.08 -14.44
C VAL A 13 8.19 -1.23 -15.50
N HIS A 14 9.46 -1.54 -15.82
CA HIS A 14 10.21 -0.83 -16.84
C HIS A 14 9.65 -1.05 -18.25
N PHE A 15 8.98 -2.19 -18.51
CA PHE A 15 8.25 -2.37 -19.77
C PHE A 15 7.14 -1.33 -19.91
N PHE A 16 6.32 -1.15 -18.88
CA PHE A 16 5.21 -0.19 -18.92
C PHE A 16 5.71 1.24 -19.06
N ARG A 17 6.78 1.60 -18.34
CA ARG A 17 7.43 2.90 -18.49
C ARG A 17 7.95 3.12 -19.92
N GLY A 18 8.67 2.15 -20.48
CA GLY A 18 9.20 2.22 -21.85
C GLY A 18 8.09 2.30 -22.89
N PHE A 19 7.02 1.54 -22.71
CA PHE A 19 5.85 1.59 -23.59
C PHE A 19 5.17 2.97 -23.58
N MET A 20 4.95 3.55 -22.39
CA MET A 20 4.36 4.89 -22.29
C MET A 20 5.26 5.96 -22.91
N LYS A 21 6.57 5.87 -22.72
CA LYS A 21 7.53 6.77 -23.37
C LYS A 21 7.54 6.65 -24.88
N ALA A 22 7.41 5.46 -25.41
CA ALA A 22 7.30 5.24 -26.84
C ALA A 22 5.99 5.85 -27.40
N LEU A 23 4.86 5.67 -26.70
CA LEU A 23 3.59 6.30 -27.10
C LEU A 23 3.70 7.82 -27.11
N GLU A 24 4.20 8.43 -26.02
CA GLU A 24 4.42 9.88 -25.93
C GLU A 24 5.27 10.42 -27.07
N TYR A 25 6.34 9.68 -27.44
CA TYR A 25 7.20 10.06 -28.55
C TYR A 25 6.46 10.02 -29.89
N LEU A 26 5.73 8.92 -30.16
CA LEU A 26 4.98 8.75 -31.41
C LEU A 26 3.83 9.74 -31.54
N GLU A 27 3.15 10.08 -30.45
CA GLU A 27 2.11 11.12 -30.43
C GLU A 27 2.68 12.51 -30.79
N THR A 28 3.91 12.78 -30.35
CA THR A 28 4.55 14.09 -30.57
C THR A 28 5.19 14.20 -31.95
N HIS A 29 5.79 13.13 -32.47
CA HIS A 29 6.62 13.14 -33.68
C HIS A 29 5.99 12.43 -34.89
N GLY A 30 4.85 11.78 -34.70
CA GLY A 30 4.14 11.01 -35.72
C GLY A 30 4.43 9.51 -35.67
N ALA A 31 3.46 8.71 -36.10
CA ALA A 31 3.48 7.25 -35.98
C ALA A 31 4.57 6.53 -36.82
N ASP A 32 5.09 7.20 -37.84
CA ASP A 32 6.13 6.64 -38.74
C ASP A 32 7.56 7.05 -38.34
N SER A 33 7.69 7.71 -37.15
CA SER A 33 9.01 8.19 -36.69
C SER A 33 9.89 7.04 -36.22
N GLU A 34 11.15 7.06 -36.61
CA GLU A 34 12.20 6.17 -36.09
C GLU A 34 12.86 6.82 -34.88
N PHE A 35 13.08 6.08 -33.81
CA PHE A 35 13.68 6.57 -32.57
C PHE A 35 14.40 5.49 -31.77
N GLU A 36 15.33 5.92 -30.94
CA GLU A 36 15.89 5.11 -29.84
C GLU A 36 15.84 5.95 -28.55
N LEU A 37 15.22 5.40 -27.51
CA LEU A 37 15.15 6.00 -26.19
C LEU A 37 15.85 5.10 -25.19
N ARG A 38 16.64 5.71 -24.30
CA ARG A 38 17.31 5.01 -23.19
C ARG A 38 17.03 5.73 -21.89
N GLU A 39 16.48 5.01 -20.93
CA GLU A 39 16.27 5.49 -19.56
C GLU A 39 16.90 4.51 -18.57
N SER A 40 17.38 5.04 -17.45
CA SER A 40 17.87 4.23 -16.33
C SER A 40 17.21 4.70 -15.04
N ALA A 41 16.74 3.76 -14.22
CA ALA A 41 16.24 4.07 -12.89
C ALA A 41 17.41 4.54 -12.00
N CYS A 42 17.23 5.67 -11.31
CA CYS A 42 18.22 6.20 -10.36
C CYS A 42 18.18 5.47 -9.02
N PHE A 43 17.05 4.84 -8.69
CA PHE A 43 16.80 4.15 -7.41
C PHE A 43 16.30 2.74 -7.66
N GLN A 44 16.64 1.82 -6.76
CA GLN A 44 16.12 0.45 -6.79
C GLN A 44 14.62 0.38 -6.47
N SER A 45 14.14 1.27 -5.60
CA SER A 45 12.75 1.38 -5.24
C SER A 45 12.29 2.82 -5.41
N SER A 46 11.18 3.01 -6.13
CA SER A 46 10.50 4.28 -6.30
C SER A 46 9.01 4.04 -6.21
N GLY A 47 8.30 4.86 -5.44
CA GLY A 47 6.90 4.59 -5.22
C GLY A 47 6.15 5.71 -4.51
N ALA A 48 4.93 5.39 -4.09
CA ALA A 48 4.06 6.29 -3.34
C ALA A 48 3.39 5.56 -2.18
N MET A 49 3.14 6.29 -1.10
CA MET A 49 2.26 5.89 -0.02
C MET A 49 0.88 6.49 -0.25
N LEU A 50 -0.16 5.66 -0.26
CA LEU A 50 -1.55 6.08 -0.36
C LEU A 50 -2.19 6.01 1.01
N ASP A 51 -2.67 7.16 1.50
CA ASP A 51 -3.46 7.20 2.73
C ASP A 51 -4.87 6.66 2.46
N CYS A 52 -5.18 5.54 3.09
CA CYS A 52 -6.46 4.83 3.00
C CYS A 52 -7.24 4.89 4.32
N SER A 53 -6.94 5.83 5.21
CA SER A 53 -7.56 5.94 6.53
C SER A 53 -8.10 7.33 6.83
N ARG A 54 -7.24 8.36 6.88
CA ARG A 54 -7.58 9.67 7.47
C ARG A 54 -8.61 10.46 6.67
N ASN A 55 -8.48 10.51 5.34
CA ASN A 55 -9.40 11.26 4.47
C ASN A 55 -10.48 10.40 3.81
N GLY A 56 -10.41 9.10 3.99
CA GLY A 56 -11.35 8.12 3.45
C GLY A 56 -10.66 6.86 2.96
N VAL A 57 -11.44 5.79 2.88
CA VAL A 57 -10.98 4.48 2.40
C VAL A 57 -11.14 4.45 0.88
N LEU A 58 -10.05 4.29 0.15
CA LEU A 58 -10.06 4.20 -1.30
C LEU A 58 -10.77 2.92 -1.75
N LYS A 59 -11.68 3.02 -2.71
CA LYS A 59 -12.26 1.83 -3.34
C LYS A 59 -11.16 1.02 -4.05
N VAL A 60 -11.27 -0.31 -4.03
CA VAL A 60 -10.35 -1.24 -4.72
C VAL A 60 -10.09 -0.83 -6.17
N GLY A 61 -11.13 -0.43 -6.92
CA GLY A 61 -10.98 0.05 -8.30
C GLY A 61 -10.09 1.29 -8.42
N LYS A 62 -10.09 2.19 -7.40
CA LYS A 62 -9.24 3.37 -7.37
C LYS A 62 -7.79 3.00 -7.05
N ILE A 63 -7.53 2.08 -6.14
CA ILE A 63 -6.19 1.55 -5.89
C ILE A 63 -5.62 0.94 -7.18
N LYS A 64 -6.41 0.13 -7.90
CA LYS A 64 -6.01 -0.43 -9.20
C LYS A 64 -5.73 0.63 -10.28
N GLU A 65 -6.44 1.74 -10.24
CA GLU A 65 -6.12 2.89 -11.11
C GLU A 65 -4.76 3.50 -10.76
N TYR A 66 -4.46 3.72 -9.48
CA TYR A 66 -3.15 4.20 -9.04
C TYR A 66 -2.03 3.24 -9.44
N ILE A 67 -2.21 1.94 -9.31
CA ILE A 67 -1.24 0.92 -9.75
C ILE A 67 -0.90 1.12 -11.23
N ARG A 68 -1.90 1.28 -12.12
CA ARG A 68 -1.64 1.54 -13.56
C ARG A 68 -0.86 2.84 -13.80
N ARG A 69 -1.24 3.91 -13.10
CA ARG A 69 -0.54 5.20 -13.20
C ARG A 69 0.91 5.09 -12.72
N MET A 70 1.14 4.40 -11.62
CA MET A 70 2.49 4.17 -11.09
C MET A 70 3.32 3.33 -12.06
N ALA A 71 2.74 2.28 -12.65
CA ALA A 71 3.41 1.48 -13.67
C ALA A 71 3.85 2.34 -14.88
N SER A 72 2.99 3.25 -15.35
CA SER A 72 3.32 4.15 -16.46
C SER A 72 4.46 5.11 -16.14
N LEU A 73 4.68 5.41 -14.86
CA LEU A 73 5.78 6.22 -14.36
C LEU A 73 7.03 5.41 -14.02
N GLY A 74 6.98 4.07 -14.09
CA GLY A 74 8.09 3.19 -13.73
C GLY A 74 8.29 3.01 -12.23
N MET A 75 7.27 3.34 -11.41
CA MET A 75 7.30 3.14 -9.96
C MET A 75 7.00 1.67 -9.62
N ASN A 76 7.82 1.07 -8.78
CA ASN A 76 7.76 -0.35 -8.43
C ASN A 76 7.35 -0.66 -6.99
N LEU A 77 7.00 0.37 -6.21
CA LEU A 77 6.63 0.24 -4.80
C LEU A 77 5.36 1.05 -4.51
N MET A 78 4.35 0.42 -3.93
CA MET A 78 3.18 1.09 -3.35
C MET A 78 3.13 0.76 -1.86
N MET A 79 2.87 1.74 -1.02
CA MET A 79 2.51 1.53 0.37
C MET A 79 1.04 1.91 0.57
N LEU A 80 0.27 1.03 1.19
CA LEU A 80 -1.10 1.33 1.60
C LEU A 80 -1.08 1.65 3.09
N TYR A 81 -1.21 2.93 3.41
CA TYR A 81 -1.30 3.40 4.80
C TYR A 81 -2.71 3.15 5.32
N THR A 82 -2.79 2.32 6.33
CA THR A 82 -4.03 1.96 7.01
C THR A 82 -3.81 2.05 8.52
N GLU A 83 -4.70 2.71 9.21
CA GLU A 83 -4.73 2.68 10.67
C GLU A 83 -5.52 1.45 11.11
N GLU A 84 -6.86 1.52 11.03
CA GLU A 84 -7.75 0.41 11.35
C GLU A 84 -8.60 -0.05 10.13
N THR A 85 -8.26 0.40 8.93
CA THR A 85 -9.13 0.20 7.76
C THR A 85 -8.89 -1.12 7.01
N TYR A 86 -8.65 -2.19 7.75
CA TYR A 86 -8.57 -3.57 7.26
C TYR A 86 -9.16 -4.54 8.30
N GLU A 87 -9.51 -5.74 7.88
CA GLU A 87 -10.08 -6.75 8.78
C GLU A 87 -9.00 -7.39 9.64
N VAL A 88 -9.33 -7.53 10.93
CA VAL A 88 -8.62 -8.37 11.91
C VAL A 88 -9.66 -9.31 12.49
N PRO A 89 -9.74 -10.58 12.07
CA PRO A 89 -10.84 -11.49 12.39
C PRO A 89 -11.08 -11.68 13.88
N GLU A 90 -10.01 -11.72 14.68
CA GLU A 90 -10.04 -11.89 16.13
C GLU A 90 -10.60 -10.64 16.85
N TYR A 91 -10.60 -9.49 16.17
CA TYR A 91 -11.04 -8.21 16.70
C TYR A 91 -12.14 -7.58 15.82
N PRO A 92 -13.38 -8.07 15.86
CA PRO A 92 -14.43 -7.70 14.90
C PRO A 92 -14.83 -6.22 14.90
N TYR A 93 -14.52 -5.50 15.97
CA TYR A 93 -14.74 -4.04 16.04
C TYR A 93 -13.58 -3.21 15.47
N PHE A 94 -12.43 -3.83 15.21
CA PHE A 94 -11.31 -3.16 14.54
C PHE A 94 -11.74 -2.75 13.12
N GLY A 95 -11.71 -1.44 12.86
CA GLY A 95 -12.17 -0.86 11.59
C GLY A 95 -13.68 -0.93 11.33
N ALA A 96 -14.51 -1.26 12.34
CA ALA A 96 -15.96 -1.30 12.18
C ALA A 96 -16.52 0.08 11.79
N PHE A 97 -17.43 0.08 10.79
CA PHE A 97 -18.05 1.27 10.19
C PHE A 97 -17.07 2.24 9.49
N ARG A 98 -15.83 1.81 9.22
CA ARG A 98 -14.82 2.60 8.51
C ARG A 98 -14.69 2.25 7.02
N GLY A 99 -15.47 1.30 6.52
CA GLY A 99 -15.31 0.81 5.15
C GLY A 99 -13.99 0.04 4.97
N ARG A 100 -13.57 -0.68 6.03
CA ARG A 100 -12.34 -1.48 6.05
C ARG A 100 -12.30 -2.49 4.92
N TYR A 101 -11.11 -2.74 4.42
CA TYR A 101 -10.86 -3.76 3.39
C TYR A 101 -11.00 -5.16 3.96
N THR A 102 -11.62 -6.04 3.21
CA THR A 102 -11.51 -7.47 3.43
C THR A 102 -10.14 -7.98 2.99
N ARG A 103 -9.77 -9.16 3.49
CA ARG A 103 -8.55 -9.84 3.06
C ARG A 103 -8.53 -10.08 1.54
N GLU A 104 -9.66 -10.48 0.98
CA GLU A 104 -9.83 -10.74 -0.46
C GLU A 104 -9.68 -9.46 -1.29
N GLU A 105 -10.18 -8.33 -0.81
CA GLU A 105 -10.01 -7.03 -1.47
C GLU A 105 -8.54 -6.61 -1.51
N LEU A 106 -7.81 -6.72 -0.38
CA LEU A 106 -6.38 -6.43 -0.30
C LEU A 106 -5.58 -7.38 -1.21
N LYS A 107 -5.89 -8.69 -1.15
CA LYS A 107 -5.27 -9.68 -2.05
C LYS A 107 -5.52 -9.36 -3.50
N SER A 108 -6.73 -8.94 -3.87
CA SER A 108 -7.07 -8.54 -5.24
C SER A 108 -6.28 -7.32 -5.73
N CYS A 109 -5.91 -6.40 -4.82
CA CYS A 109 -5.02 -5.29 -5.16
C CYS A 109 -3.58 -5.79 -5.36
N ASP A 110 -3.09 -6.67 -4.49
CA ASP A 110 -1.76 -7.25 -4.57
C ASP A 110 -1.57 -8.12 -5.83
N ASP A 111 -2.55 -8.98 -6.14
CA ASP A 111 -2.56 -9.78 -7.37
C ASP A 111 -2.54 -8.89 -8.62
N TYR A 112 -3.24 -7.76 -8.58
CA TYR A 112 -3.25 -6.82 -9.68
C TYR A 112 -1.92 -6.06 -9.83
N ALA A 113 -1.30 -5.66 -8.73
CA ALA A 113 0.00 -4.97 -8.73
C ALA A 113 1.12 -5.86 -9.28
N GLU A 114 1.08 -7.17 -8.98
CA GLU A 114 2.03 -8.16 -9.50
C GLU A 114 2.06 -8.22 -11.04
N LEU A 115 0.93 -7.96 -11.71
CA LEU A 115 0.89 -7.91 -13.17
C LEU A 115 1.82 -6.84 -13.75
N PHE A 116 2.04 -5.76 -13.00
CA PHE A 116 2.85 -4.61 -13.38
C PHE A 116 4.27 -4.64 -12.78
N GLY A 117 4.56 -5.62 -11.91
CA GLY A 117 5.83 -5.66 -11.17
C GLY A 117 5.93 -4.59 -10.08
N ILE A 118 4.79 -4.24 -9.45
CA ILE A 118 4.72 -3.32 -8.32
C ILE A 118 4.51 -4.15 -7.06
N GLU A 119 5.40 -3.98 -6.07
CA GLU A 119 5.23 -4.54 -4.73
C GLU A 119 4.30 -3.64 -3.92
N ILE A 120 3.26 -4.23 -3.30
CA ILE A 120 2.47 -3.52 -2.29
C ILE A 120 2.99 -3.91 -0.90
N VAL A 121 3.46 -2.90 -0.15
CA VAL A 121 3.86 -3.06 1.25
C VAL A 121 2.74 -2.52 2.12
N PRO A 122 2.12 -3.36 2.98
CA PRO A 122 1.16 -2.87 3.96
C PRO A 122 1.87 -1.94 4.96
N CYS A 123 1.23 -0.80 5.24
CA CYS A 123 1.70 0.18 6.19
C CYS A 123 0.62 0.36 7.25
N ILE A 124 0.78 -0.34 8.37
CA ILE A 124 -0.16 -0.34 9.50
C ILE A 124 0.37 0.53 10.64
N GLN A 125 -0.44 0.69 11.67
CA GLN A 125 -0.08 1.40 12.90
C GLN A 125 -0.14 0.43 14.08
N THR A 126 0.97 0.29 14.82
CA THR A 126 1.08 -0.68 15.91
C THR A 126 1.39 -0.05 17.27
N LEU A 127 1.32 1.26 17.37
CA LEU A 127 1.53 1.99 18.63
C LEU A 127 0.57 3.16 18.80
N ALA A 128 0.60 4.14 17.91
CA ALA A 128 -0.26 5.33 17.91
C ALA A 128 -1.16 5.38 16.67
N HIS A 129 -1.88 6.49 16.44
CA HIS A 129 -2.86 6.67 15.36
C HIS A 129 -4.01 5.65 15.35
N LEU A 130 -4.39 5.16 16.53
CA LEU A 130 -5.41 4.12 16.70
C LEU A 130 -6.68 4.62 17.40
N HIS A 131 -6.86 5.93 17.54
CA HIS A 131 -8.02 6.53 18.22
C HIS A 131 -9.35 5.92 17.76
N THR A 132 -9.53 5.72 16.45
CA THR A 132 -10.77 5.17 15.91
C THR A 132 -10.95 3.69 16.25
N ALA A 133 -9.88 2.90 16.29
CA ALA A 133 -9.91 1.50 16.73
C ALA A 133 -10.13 1.38 18.24
N LEU A 134 -9.44 2.20 19.02
CA LEU A 134 -9.42 2.11 20.49
C LEU A 134 -10.66 2.66 21.17
N ARG A 135 -11.52 3.40 20.48
CA ARG A 135 -12.79 3.95 21.01
C ARG A 135 -13.80 2.88 21.45
N TRP A 136 -13.66 1.65 20.95
CA TRP A 136 -14.60 0.58 21.25
C TRP A 136 -14.38 0.03 22.66
N LYS A 137 -15.48 -0.23 23.37
CA LYS A 137 -15.44 -0.76 24.75
C LYS A 137 -14.57 -2.02 24.88
N THR A 138 -14.56 -2.86 23.87
CA THR A 138 -13.77 -4.09 23.83
C THR A 138 -12.27 -3.85 23.71
N MET A 139 -11.85 -2.64 23.38
CA MET A 139 -10.45 -2.25 23.21
C MET A 139 -9.93 -1.41 24.40
N GLN A 140 -10.78 -1.01 25.33
CA GLN A 140 -10.41 -0.09 26.42
C GLN A 140 -9.32 -0.61 27.36
N GLY A 141 -9.18 -1.94 27.51
CA GLY A 141 -8.08 -2.53 28.29
C GLY A 141 -6.73 -2.52 27.59
N LEU A 142 -6.67 -2.11 26.33
CA LEU A 142 -5.46 -2.13 25.52
C LEU A 142 -4.83 -0.73 25.35
N THR A 143 -5.41 0.29 26.01
CA THR A 143 -5.04 1.68 25.79
C THR A 143 -4.14 2.22 26.89
N ASP A 144 -3.05 2.87 26.51
CA ASP A 144 -2.32 3.83 27.36
C ASP A 144 -3.08 5.16 27.38
N THR A 145 -3.28 5.75 26.21
CA THR A 145 -4.12 6.93 25.99
C THR A 145 -5.19 6.62 24.94
N PRO A 146 -6.17 7.50 24.67
CA PRO A 146 -7.21 7.24 23.66
C PRO A 146 -6.70 6.93 22.25
N ASP A 147 -5.44 7.23 21.93
CA ASP A 147 -4.82 7.03 20.62
C ASP A 147 -3.67 6.02 20.63
N ILE A 148 -3.16 5.65 21.81
CA ILE A 148 -1.91 4.91 21.98
C ILE A 148 -2.18 3.59 22.70
N LEU A 149 -1.57 2.50 22.21
CA LEU A 149 -1.60 1.18 22.83
C LEU A 149 -0.73 1.14 24.10
N LEU A 150 -1.18 0.37 25.09
CA LEU A 150 -0.48 0.14 26.35
C LEU A 150 0.74 -0.76 26.12
N ALA A 151 1.91 -0.14 25.93
CA ALA A 151 3.15 -0.86 25.68
C ALA A 151 3.52 -1.75 26.88
N GLY A 152 3.92 -2.99 26.61
CA GLY A 152 4.31 -3.95 27.65
C GLY A 152 3.19 -4.86 28.14
N ASP A 153 1.96 -4.69 27.67
CA ASP A 153 0.84 -5.58 27.96
C ASP A 153 0.75 -6.74 26.97
N ASP A 154 0.61 -7.97 27.46
CA ASP A 154 0.58 -9.18 26.61
C ASP A 154 -0.64 -9.22 25.67
N GLU A 155 -1.79 -8.66 26.07
CA GLU A 155 -2.99 -8.58 25.22
C GLU A 155 -2.77 -7.62 24.04
N VAL A 156 -2.01 -6.54 24.27
CA VAL A 156 -1.61 -5.62 23.19
C VAL A 156 -0.73 -6.33 22.18
N TYR A 157 0.22 -7.15 22.61
CA TYR A 157 1.05 -7.92 21.70
C TYR A 157 0.24 -8.98 20.93
N ARG A 158 -0.81 -9.56 21.54
CA ARG A 158 -1.75 -10.43 20.81
C ARG A 158 -2.53 -9.69 19.72
N LEU A 159 -2.98 -8.47 20.01
CA LEU A 159 -3.59 -7.61 18.98
C LEU A 159 -2.62 -7.32 17.85
N ILE A 160 -1.38 -6.91 18.17
CA ILE A 160 -0.36 -6.61 17.15
C ILE A 160 -0.05 -7.83 16.28
N ASP A 161 0.08 -9.01 16.90
CA ASP A 161 0.28 -10.27 16.16
C ASP A 161 -0.88 -10.57 15.19
N ALA A 162 -2.12 -10.41 15.65
CA ALA A 162 -3.30 -10.56 14.80
C ALA A 162 -3.33 -9.53 13.65
N MET A 163 -2.96 -8.28 13.91
CA MET A 163 -2.86 -7.23 12.90
C MET A 163 -1.81 -7.59 11.83
N ILE A 164 -0.59 -7.95 12.24
CA ILE A 164 0.49 -8.35 11.33
C ILE A 164 0.10 -9.60 10.55
N SER A 165 -0.48 -10.60 11.20
CA SER A 165 -0.94 -11.84 10.55
C SER A 165 -2.00 -11.55 9.49
N SER A 166 -2.96 -10.67 9.78
CA SER A 166 -4.01 -10.28 8.84
C SER A 166 -3.43 -9.69 7.56
N VAL A 167 -2.56 -8.67 7.67
CA VAL A 167 -1.98 -8.05 6.48
C VAL A 167 -0.99 -8.97 5.77
N SER A 168 -0.15 -9.70 6.50
CA SER A 168 0.81 -10.64 5.91
C SER A 168 0.13 -11.74 5.10
N SER A 169 -1.09 -12.14 5.47
CA SER A 169 -1.85 -13.14 4.73
C SER A 169 -2.46 -12.64 3.42
N ALA A 170 -2.55 -11.31 3.24
CA ALA A 170 -3.16 -10.68 2.07
C ALA A 170 -2.13 -10.27 1.00
N PHE A 171 -0.89 -10.00 1.38
CA PHE A 171 0.14 -9.46 0.49
C PHE A 171 1.30 -10.45 0.28
N ARG A 172 1.92 -10.41 -0.90
CA ARG A 172 3.14 -11.17 -1.24
C ARG A 172 4.39 -10.58 -0.62
N SER A 173 4.36 -9.30 -0.31
CA SER A 173 5.48 -8.61 0.31
C SER A 173 5.90 -9.31 1.61
N ARG A 174 7.22 -9.43 1.80
CA ARG A 174 7.81 -9.87 3.08
C ARG A 174 8.09 -8.70 4.02
N ARG A 175 7.70 -7.50 3.62
CA ARG A 175 7.88 -6.27 4.38
C ARG A 175 6.52 -5.80 4.89
N VAL A 176 6.49 -5.35 6.12
CA VAL A 176 5.38 -4.65 6.76
C VAL A 176 5.94 -3.39 7.39
N HIS A 177 5.36 -2.25 7.12
CA HIS A 177 5.66 -1.02 7.83
C HIS A 177 4.78 -0.98 9.08
N LEU A 178 5.41 -1.01 10.26
CA LEU A 178 4.71 -1.17 11.53
C LEU A 178 4.05 0.12 12.03
N GLY A 179 4.54 1.30 11.64
CA GLY A 179 3.97 2.58 12.02
C GLY A 179 3.99 2.81 13.54
N MET A 180 5.09 3.33 14.05
CA MET A 180 5.25 3.66 15.48
C MET A 180 5.55 5.15 15.68
N ASP A 181 5.11 5.96 14.72
CA ASP A 181 5.34 7.39 14.67
C ASP A 181 4.34 8.15 15.55
N GLU A 182 4.75 9.33 15.96
CA GLU A 182 3.93 10.34 16.64
C GLU A 182 3.23 9.90 17.95
N ALA A 183 3.79 8.94 18.67
CA ALA A 183 3.29 8.52 19.98
C ALA A 183 3.65 9.53 21.09
N HIS A 184 3.18 10.77 20.95
CA HIS A 184 3.59 11.90 21.79
C HIS A 184 3.19 11.79 23.27
N GLU A 185 2.12 11.06 23.56
CA GLU A 185 1.55 10.89 24.91
C GLU A 185 1.85 9.51 25.52
N LEU A 186 2.85 8.79 24.99
CA LEU A 186 3.21 7.45 25.45
C LEU A 186 3.61 7.49 26.94
N GLY A 187 2.96 6.64 27.75
CA GLY A 187 3.21 6.55 29.19
C GLY A 187 2.53 7.63 30.05
N LEU A 188 1.55 8.35 29.47
CA LEU A 188 0.82 9.41 30.19
C LEU A 188 -0.62 9.02 30.55
N GLY A 189 -1.04 7.82 30.25
CA GLY A 189 -2.39 7.29 30.56
C GLY A 189 -2.47 6.51 31.86
#